data_3d4e084f19829b643dafd082a2ce5325
#
_entry.id   3d4e084f19829b643dafd082a2ce5325
#
_cell.length_a   1.000
_cell.length_b   1.000
_cell.length_c   1.000
_cell.angle_alpha   90.00
_cell.angle_beta   90.00
_cell.angle_gamma   90.00
#
_symmetry.space_group_name_H-M   'P 1'
#
loop_
_entity.id
_entity.type
_entity.pdbx_description
1 polymer ?
#
loop_
_entity_poly.entity_id
_entity_poly.type
_entity_poly.pdbx_seq_one_letter_code
_entity_poly.pdbx_strand_id
1 'polypeptide(L)'
;MMRITYQDGHTEDVRLTMLDQMKAEEHAQQEQWGGIDASGVRRGLYAVYWHLRSTGATSTPFERWAGSVVRMQDMPEEPGNPTTGGSPEDSAN
;
A
#
# COMPACT_ATOMS: atom_id res chain seq x y z
N MET A 1 2.16 0.15 8.45
CA MET A 1 2.52 -1.02 7.64
C MET A 1 1.26 -1.65 7.06
N MET A 2 1.30 -1.96 5.77
CA MET A 2 0.16 -2.58 5.09
C MET A 2 0.30 -4.09 5.07
N ARG A 3 -0.72 -4.80 5.53
CA ARG A 3 -0.74 -6.25 5.44
C ARG A 3 -1.67 -6.69 4.32
N ILE A 4 -1.14 -7.46 3.39
CA ILE A 4 -1.87 -7.98 2.25
C ILE A 4 -2.15 -9.44 2.49
N THR A 5 -3.42 -9.85 2.41
CA THR A 5 -3.81 -11.25 2.52
C THR A 5 -4.24 -11.74 1.15
N TYR A 6 -3.69 -12.86 0.73
CA TYR A 6 -3.94 -13.44 -0.58
C TYR A 6 -4.94 -14.58 -0.48
N GLN A 7 -5.48 -14.99 -1.63
CA GLN A 7 -6.51 -16.03 -1.68
C GLN A 7 -6.06 -17.36 -1.12
N ASP A 8 -4.77 -17.67 -1.22
CA ASP A 8 -4.22 -18.91 -0.68
C ASP A 8 -3.96 -18.84 0.83
N GLY A 9 -4.26 -17.70 1.45
CA GLY A 9 -4.12 -17.53 2.89
C GLY A 9 -2.79 -16.93 3.34
N HIS A 10 -1.78 -16.84 2.47
CA HIS A 10 -0.52 -16.25 2.91
C HIS A 10 -0.65 -14.73 2.98
N THR A 11 0.23 -14.11 3.76
CA THR A 11 0.22 -12.67 3.95
C THR A 11 1.58 -12.09 3.61
N GLU A 12 1.57 -10.81 3.32
CA GLU A 12 2.77 -10.06 3.00
C GLU A 12 2.64 -8.68 3.63
N ASP A 13 3.67 -8.26 4.35
CA ASP A 13 3.67 -6.94 5.00
C ASP A 13 4.52 -5.99 4.17
N VAL A 14 3.96 -4.83 3.87
CA VAL A 14 4.60 -3.83 3.02
C VAL A 14 4.61 -2.50 3.74
N ARG A 15 5.78 -1.89 3.80
CA ARG A 15 5.91 -0.53 4.32
C ARG A 15 5.93 0.43 3.14
N LEU A 16 4.84 1.15 2.97
CA LEU A 16 4.72 2.10 1.87
C LEU A 16 5.55 3.35 2.13
N THR A 17 6.14 3.88 1.06
CA THR A 17 6.85 5.14 1.11
C THR A 17 6.04 6.20 0.38
N MET A 18 6.46 7.47 0.53
CA MET A 18 5.83 8.53 -0.23
C MET A 18 5.96 8.33 -1.72
N LEU A 19 7.10 7.77 -2.15
CA LEU A 19 7.28 7.50 -3.57
C LEU A 19 6.24 6.51 -4.08
N ASP A 20 5.94 5.48 -3.29
CA ASP A 20 4.91 4.51 -3.67
C ASP A 20 3.58 5.20 -3.89
N GLN A 21 3.24 6.14 -2.99
CA GLN A 21 1.98 6.86 -3.10
C GLN A 21 1.97 7.83 -4.28
N MET A 22 3.09 8.48 -4.54
CA MET A 22 3.21 9.37 -5.69
C MET A 22 3.03 8.60 -6.99
N LYS A 23 3.60 7.40 -7.07
CA LYS A 23 3.45 6.58 -8.27
C LYS A 23 2.01 6.12 -8.47
N ALA A 24 1.30 5.85 -7.37
CA ALA A 24 -0.11 5.51 -7.46
C ALA A 24 -0.93 6.70 -7.97
N GLU A 25 -0.62 7.91 -7.52
CA GLU A 25 -1.31 9.11 -7.99
C GLU A 25 -1.06 9.35 -9.47
N GLU A 26 0.18 9.20 -9.91
CA GLU A 26 0.52 9.34 -11.32
C GLU A 26 -0.26 8.35 -12.17
N HIS A 27 -0.29 7.10 -11.72
CA HIS A 27 -0.99 6.06 -12.46
C HIS A 27 -2.48 6.33 -12.53
N ALA A 28 -3.06 6.79 -11.41
CA ALA A 28 -4.48 7.12 -11.36
C ALA A 28 -4.82 8.22 -12.36
N GLN A 29 -3.96 9.21 -12.51
CA GLN A 29 -4.16 10.27 -13.48
C GLN A 29 -4.05 9.75 -14.91
N GLN A 30 -3.06 8.91 -15.18
CA GLN A 30 -2.87 8.33 -16.51
C GLN A 30 -4.06 7.48 -16.92
N GLU A 31 -4.63 6.74 -15.96
CA GLU A 31 -5.75 5.84 -16.24
C GLU A 31 -7.10 6.51 -16.06
N GLN A 32 -7.10 7.78 -15.68
CA GLN A 32 -8.33 8.55 -15.50
C GLN A 32 -9.27 7.90 -14.49
N TRP A 33 -8.72 7.52 -13.35
CA TRP A 33 -9.49 6.84 -12.30
C TRP A 33 -10.42 7.77 -11.53
N GLY A 34 -10.35 9.07 -11.77
CA GLY A 34 -11.16 10.03 -11.04
C GLY A 34 -10.51 10.44 -9.73
N GLY A 35 -11.29 11.13 -8.90
CA GLY A 35 -10.79 11.63 -7.63
C GLY A 35 -10.60 10.54 -6.60
N ILE A 36 -10.01 10.92 -5.46
CA ILE A 36 -9.70 9.96 -4.41
C ILE A 36 -10.96 9.30 -3.83
N ASP A 37 -12.07 10.03 -3.82
CA ASP A 37 -13.34 9.46 -3.33
C ASP A 37 -13.80 8.30 -4.20
N ALA A 38 -13.52 8.37 -5.50
CA ALA A 38 -13.96 7.35 -6.44
C ALA A 38 -12.94 6.22 -6.59
N SER A 39 -11.66 6.47 -6.27
CA SER A 39 -10.59 5.54 -6.61
C SER A 39 -9.65 5.24 -5.45
N GLY A 40 -10.08 5.52 -4.21
CA GLY A 40 -9.20 5.32 -3.05
C GLY A 40 -8.68 3.90 -2.93
N VAL A 41 -9.53 2.90 -3.16
CA VAL A 41 -9.12 1.51 -3.06
C VAL A 41 -8.11 1.17 -4.16
N ARG A 42 -8.37 1.60 -5.39
CA ARG A 42 -7.44 1.34 -6.50
C ARG A 42 -6.08 1.97 -6.26
N ARG A 43 -6.09 3.20 -5.75
CA ARG A 43 -4.84 3.92 -5.49
C ARG A 43 -4.03 3.22 -4.41
N GLY A 44 -4.70 2.79 -3.34
CA GLY A 44 -4.03 2.06 -2.27
C GLY A 44 -3.44 0.75 -2.76
N LEU A 45 -4.22 0.00 -3.52
CA LEU A 45 -3.74 -1.26 -4.11
C LEU A 45 -2.56 -1.01 -5.04
N TYR A 46 -2.65 0.02 -5.87
CA TYR A 46 -1.57 0.28 -6.80
C TYR A 46 -0.28 0.70 -6.10
N ALA A 47 -0.38 1.45 -5.01
CA ALA A 47 0.80 1.84 -4.25
C ALA A 47 1.54 0.60 -3.73
N VAL A 48 0.80 -0.36 -3.18
CA VAL A 48 1.38 -1.62 -2.71
C VAL A 48 1.98 -2.40 -3.87
N TYR A 49 1.24 -2.50 -4.97
CA TYR A 49 1.68 -3.21 -6.15
C TYR A 49 2.98 -2.61 -6.70
N TRP A 50 3.02 -1.28 -6.81
CA TRP A 50 4.22 -0.62 -7.33
C TRP A 50 5.42 -0.91 -6.45
N HIS A 51 5.22 -0.89 -5.13
CA HIS A 51 6.29 -1.22 -4.19
C HIS A 51 6.81 -2.64 -4.45
N LEU A 52 5.90 -3.60 -4.57
CA LEU A 52 6.28 -4.98 -4.79
C LEU A 52 6.99 -5.18 -6.14
N ARG A 53 6.50 -4.49 -7.18
CA ARG A 53 7.15 -4.55 -8.50
C ARG A 53 8.56 -3.97 -8.43
N SER A 54 8.71 -2.82 -7.79
CA SER A 54 9.97 -2.11 -7.78
C SER A 54 11.04 -2.84 -6.97
N THR A 55 10.63 -3.64 -5.98
CA THR A 55 11.57 -4.44 -5.19
C THR A 55 11.77 -5.84 -5.75
N GLY A 56 11.10 -6.18 -6.85
CA GLY A 56 11.25 -7.48 -7.47
C GLY A 56 10.41 -8.58 -6.85
N ALA A 57 9.53 -8.25 -5.91
CA ALA A 57 8.71 -9.26 -5.23
C ALA A 57 7.61 -9.81 -6.12
N THR A 58 7.20 -9.07 -7.15
CA THR A 58 6.23 -9.58 -8.11
C THR A 58 6.56 -9.06 -9.50
N SER A 59 6.19 -9.83 -10.52
CA SER A 59 6.27 -9.41 -11.92
C SER A 59 4.93 -9.58 -12.63
N THR A 60 3.90 -9.89 -11.88
CA THR A 60 2.55 -10.12 -12.40
C THR A 60 1.92 -8.77 -12.78
N PRO A 61 1.10 -8.70 -13.83
CA PRO A 61 0.36 -7.48 -14.14
C PRO A 61 -0.57 -7.08 -13.00
N PHE A 62 -0.82 -5.78 -12.89
CA PHE A 62 -1.56 -5.23 -11.75
C PHE A 62 -2.91 -5.89 -11.52
N GLU A 63 -3.70 -6.01 -12.57
CA GLU A 63 -5.07 -6.55 -12.41
C GLU A 63 -5.06 -7.99 -11.96
N ARG A 64 -4.11 -8.78 -12.48
CA ARG A 64 -4.00 -10.17 -12.06
C ARG A 64 -3.54 -10.25 -10.60
N TRP A 65 -2.57 -9.44 -10.22
CA TRP A 65 -2.11 -9.40 -8.84
C TRP A 65 -3.27 -8.99 -7.91
N ALA A 66 -3.98 -7.92 -8.28
CA ALA A 66 -5.09 -7.42 -7.46
C ALA A 66 -6.18 -8.47 -7.29
N GLY A 67 -6.41 -9.28 -8.33
CA GLY A 67 -7.39 -10.35 -8.26
C GLY A 67 -7.03 -11.45 -7.26
N SER A 68 -5.76 -11.55 -6.89
CA SER A 68 -5.32 -12.53 -5.89
C SER A 68 -5.40 -12.00 -4.47
N VAL A 69 -5.66 -10.71 -4.28
CA VAL A 69 -5.71 -10.07 -2.97
C VAL A 69 -7.13 -10.18 -2.41
N VAL A 70 -7.24 -10.69 -1.20
CA VAL A 70 -8.53 -10.80 -0.50
C VAL A 70 -8.75 -9.63 0.44
N ARG A 71 -7.67 -9.15 1.06
CA ARG A 71 -7.76 -8.12 2.07
C ARG A 71 -6.48 -7.31 2.11
N MET A 72 -6.64 -6.04 2.44
CA MET A 72 -5.52 -5.13 2.66
C MET A 72 -5.84 -4.34 3.91
N GLN A 73 -4.96 -4.43 4.91
CA GLN A 73 -5.16 -3.81 6.22
C GLN A 73 -3.98 -2.94 6.59
N ASP A 74 -4.29 -1.79 7.18
CA ASP A 74 -3.26 -0.95 7.76
C ASP A 74 -2.99 -1.43 9.18
N MET A 75 -1.82 -2.02 9.40
CA MET A 75 -1.45 -2.59 10.68
C MET A 75 -0.63 -1.59 11.48
N PRO A 76 -0.77 -1.58 12.81
CA PRO A 76 0.05 -0.70 13.63
C PRO A 76 1.52 -1.08 13.55
N GLU A 77 2.37 -0.11 13.85
CA GLU A 77 3.80 -0.35 13.90
C GLU A 77 4.15 -1.30 15.03
N GLU A 78 5.33 -1.88 14.93
CA GLU A 78 5.83 -2.81 15.91
C GLU A 78 5.72 -2.26 17.34
N PRO A 79 5.22 -3.04 18.27
CA PRO A 79 5.27 -2.66 19.68
C PRO A 79 6.70 -2.44 20.12
N GLY A 80 6.91 -1.46 20.96
CA GLY A 80 8.24 -1.13 21.42
C GLY A 80 8.92 -0.10 20.57
N ASN A 81 8.35 0.25 19.45
CA ASN A 81 8.82 1.33 18.61
C ASN A 81 8.10 2.60 19.09
N PRO A 82 8.78 3.40 19.85
CA PRO A 82 8.09 4.56 20.42
C PRO A 82 7.69 5.55 19.37
N THR A 83 7.73 5.52 19.28
CA THR A 83 7.35 6.30 18.79
C THR A 83 7.21 7.00 18.40
N THR A 84 7.47 7.17 18.72
CA THR A 84 7.14 7.58 18.46
C THR A 84 6.78 8.04 18.22
N GLY A 85 6.79 8.51 18.51
CA GLY A 85 6.31 8.74 18.28
C GLY A 85 6.00 9.18 18.29
N GLY A 86 6.02 9.67 18.54
CA GLY A 86 5.66 9.94 18.38
C GLY A 86 5.55 10.45 18.43
N SER A 87 5.63 10.93 18.64
CA SER A 87 5.37 11.35 18.48
C SER A 87 5.22 11.85 18.34
N PRO A 88 5.18 12.34 18.65
CA PRO A 88 4.82 12.76 18.31
C PRO A 88 4.61 13.16 17.97
N GLU A 89 4.58 13.48 18.15
CA GLU A 89 4.18 13.47 17.61
C GLU A 89 4.03 13.52 17.37
N ASP A 90 4.22 13.99 17.87
CA ASP A 90 3.88 13.84 17.45
C ASP A 90 3.89 14.00 17.43
N SER A 91 4.18 14.51 17.88
CA SER A 91 3.98 14.52 17.62
C SER A 91 4.06 14.78 17.57
N ALA A 92 4.31 15.32 18.08
CA ALA A 92 4.18 15.35 17.84
C ALA A 92 4.41 15.49 17.76
N ASN A 93 4.45 15.99 18.22
CA ASN A 93 4.36 15.86 17.96
C ASN A 93 4.36 15.90 17.60
#